data_0313d3293243e11d1df71fd33a45fa58
#
_entry.id   0313d3293243e11d1df71fd33a45fa58
#
_cell.length_a   1.000
_cell.length_b   1.000
_cell.length_c   1.000
_cell.angle_alpha   90.00
_cell.angle_beta   90.00
_cell.angle_gamma   90.00
#
_symmetry.space_group_name_H-M   'P 1'
#
loop_
_entity.id
_entity.type
_entity.pdbx_description
1 polymer ?
#
loop_
_entity_poly.entity_id
_entity_poly.type
_entity_poly.pdbx_seq_one_letter_code
_entity_poly.pdbx_strand_id
1 'polypeptide(L)'
;MRTISIILPFFKYKHYFKECLQNLAQSTFKDFELIVVLDHPTEDIDDLLEEYNSIFDMRVYTLPEGVTGVAACRNVGIQQAKGAYLYFLDSDDYVLEDTLQNMIKAMDHDVDMVYGKLNHTWNNKANYLHKVENKEVDEEDQEEREQRRLNKLSNFVSFASYEKDEQQAHAIFYTMDNRRGIRTFTVLGNLYSRDFVVRNNFKFNEDFRYYSDMTFMCPLLEKLNTALRVENAIYVKRKHNDPINEPALSQEENDNRFNERCDAVEYTRILLKEEGVVRFCLDRKIVSYFASKMSKRIRRSQDDLWRTDYFERIAKTIDGIRPEVMNRYKRNSKKMVACLQNRDLKGVQSCVRRKLG
;
A
#
# COMPACT_ATOMS: atom_id res chain seq x y z
N MET A 1 5.91 22.80 -19.04
CA MET A 1 5.21 22.18 -17.90
C MET A 1 5.69 20.74 -17.83
N ARG A 2 6.15 20.25 -16.66
CA ARG A 2 6.64 18.88 -16.55
C ARG A 2 5.50 17.87 -16.65
N THR A 3 5.80 16.68 -17.15
CA THR A 3 4.78 15.65 -17.34
C THR A 3 4.41 14.97 -16.01
N ILE A 4 5.40 14.63 -15.16
CA ILE A 4 5.18 13.98 -13.87
C ILE A 4 5.59 14.89 -12.72
N SER A 5 4.79 14.94 -11.65
CA SER A 5 5.21 15.42 -10.33
C SER A 5 5.51 14.21 -9.45
N ILE A 6 6.77 14.04 -9.10
CA ILE A 6 7.20 13.03 -8.14
C ILE A 6 7.14 13.65 -6.76
N ILE A 7 6.31 13.09 -5.88
CA ILE A 7 6.11 13.54 -4.50
C ILE A 7 6.92 12.63 -3.58
N LEU A 8 7.90 13.22 -2.90
CA LEU A 8 8.89 12.50 -2.09
C LEU A 8 8.91 13.06 -0.66
N PRO A 9 8.19 12.42 0.28
CA PRO A 9 8.28 12.74 1.70
C PRO A 9 9.64 12.36 2.27
N PHE A 10 10.21 13.22 3.14
CA PHE A 10 11.43 12.91 3.88
C PHE A 10 11.32 13.26 5.36
N PHE A 11 11.76 12.32 6.24
CA PHE A 11 11.81 12.50 7.70
C PHE A 11 13.18 12.15 8.28
N LYS A 12 13.70 10.95 7.97
CA LYS A 12 14.94 10.41 8.56
C LYS A 12 15.63 9.42 7.61
N TYR A 13 16.85 9.02 7.97
CA TYR A 13 17.70 8.09 7.23
C TYR A 13 18.28 8.71 5.94
N LYS A 14 19.11 9.73 6.12
CA LYS A 14 19.83 10.44 5.04
C LYS A 14 20.49 9.50 4.03
N HIS A 15 21.07 8.39 4.48
CA HIS A 15 21.72 7.43 3.60
C HIS A 15 20.75 6.74 2.63
N TYR A 16 19.53 6.37 3.05
CA TYR A 16 18.51 5.83 2.16
C TYR A 16 17.98 6.90 1.21
N PHE A 17 17.79 8.12 1.69
CA PHE A 17 17.39 9.24 0.85
C PHE A 17 18.41 9.53 -0.26
N LYS A 18 19.71 9.50 0.06
CA LYS A 18 20.79 9.61 -0.94
C LYS A 18 20.69 8.51 -2.00
N GLU A 19 20.52 7.26 -1.61
CA GLU A 19 20.35 6.15 -2.55
C GLU A 19 19.09 6.30 -3.40
N CYS A 20 17.98 6.80 -2.83
CA CYS A 20 16.75 7.09 -3.56
C CYS A 20 16.98 8.12 -4.67
N LEU A 21 17.63 9.26 -4.33
CA LEU A 21 17.95 10.32 -5.29
C LEU A 21 18.93 9.84 -6.38
N GLN A 22 19.98 9.10 -6.02
CA GLN A 22 20.91 8.49 -6.96
C GLN A 22 20.20 7.56 -7.95
N ASN A 23 19.23 6.82 -7.44
CA ASN A 23 18.43 5.91 -8.25
C ASN A 23 17.51 6.65 -9.22
N LEU A 24 16.83 7.70 -8.73
CA LEU A 24 15.96 8.54 -9.53
C LEU A 24 16.75 9.26 -10.64
N ALA A 25 18.01 9.67 -10.37
CA ALA A 25 18.89 10.28 -11.34
C ALA A 25 19.23 9.34 -12.52
N GLN A 26 19.14 8.03 -12.35
CA GLN A 26 19.33 7.02 -13.40
C GLN A 26 18.07 6.77 -14.24
N SER A 27 16.90 7.34 -13.87
CA SER A 27 15.68 7.17 -14.65
C SER A 27 15.89 7.56 -16.12
N THR A 28 15.42 6.74 -17.05
CA THR A 28 15.43 7.04 -18.48
C THR A 28 14.44 8.14 -18.85
N PHE A 29 13.35 8.30 -18.07
CA PHE A 29 12.42 9.40 -18.21
C PHE A 29 12.90 10.61 -17.39
N LYS A 30 13.00 11.79 -18.04
CA LYS A 30 13.54 13.02 -17.42
C LYS A 30 12.54 14.16 -17.30
N ASP A 31 11.36 14.05 -17.94
CA ASP A 31 10.38 15.13 -17.94
C ASP A 31 9.48 15.08 -16.68
N PHE A 32 10.11 15.20 -15.51
CA PHE A 32 9.45 15.29 -14.22
C PHE A 32 9.97 16.45 -13.37
N GLU A 33 9.14 16.93 -12.46
CA GLU A 33 9.55 17.75 -11.32
C GLU A 33 9.63 16.87 -10.06
N LEU A 34 10.54 17.19 -9.15
CA LEU A 34 10.68 16.52 -7.87
C LEU A 34 10.21 17.44 -6.74
N ILE A 35 9.19 17.05 -6.02
CA ILE A 35 8.63 17.76 -4.88
C ILE A 35 9.04 17.04 -3.62
N VAL A 36 10.10 17.51 -2.97
CA VAL A 36 10.56 17.01 -1.66
C VAL A 36 9.76 17.70 -0.57
N VAL A 37 9.14 16.94 0.32
CA VAL A 37 8.41 17.51 1.46
C VAL A 37 9.02 16.99 2.76
N LEU A 38 9.57 17.91 3.55
CA LEU A 38 10.29 17.63 4.78
C LEU A 38 9.32 17.58 5.96
N ASP A 39 9.32 16.45 6.67
CA ASP A 39 8.57 16.23 7.92
C ASP A 39 9.50 16.47 9.12
N HIS A 40 9.99 17.70 9.29
CA HIS A 40 10.90 18.09 10.38
C HIS A 40 12.08 17.10 10.53
N PRO A 41 12.95 16.98 9.53
CA PRO A 41 14.01 15.99 9.53
C PRO A 41 14.95 16.16 10.73
N THR A 42 15.38 15.04 11.29
CA THR A 42 16.34 15.01 12.41
C THR A 42 17.80 15.06 11.95
N GLU A 43 18.05 14.92 10.67
CA GLU A 43 19.36 14.91 10.03
C GLU A 43 19.47 16.10 9.09
N ASP A 44 20.64 16.72 9.05
CA ASP A 44 20.95 17.75 8.05
C ASP A 44 21.13 17.09 6.68
N ILE A 45 20.35 17.55 5.69
CA ILE A 45 20.36 17.08 4.31
C ILE A 45 20.60 18.17 3.29
N ASP A 46 20.99 19.37 3.72
CA ASP A 46 21.16 20.53 2.83
C ASP A 46 22.17 20.24 1.73
N ASP A 47 23.25 19.53 2.03
CA ASP A 47 24.25 19.07 1.06
C ASP A 47 23.66 18.19 -0.05
N LEU A 48 22.74 17.31 0.28
CA LEU A 48 22.03 16.48 -0.72
C LEU A 48 21.04 17.31 -1.54
N LEU A 49 20.32 18.23 -0.89
CA LEU A 49 19.38 19.08 -1.60
C LEU A 49 20.12 20.00 -2.59
N GLU A 50 21.28 20.56 -2.24
CA GLU A 50 22.13 21.36 -3.14
C GLU A 50 22.68 20.51 -4.29
N GLU A 51 23.24 19.32 -4.02
CA GLU A 51 23.79 18.41 -5.02
C GLU A 51 22.72 18.08 -6.06
N TYR A 52 21.53 17.66 -5.62
CA TYR A 52 20.50 17.16 -6.53
C TYR A 52 19.61 18.25 -7.15
N ASN A 53 19.60 19.45 -6.61
CA ASN A 53 18.95 20.60 -7.25
C ASN A 53 19.60 20.97 -8.61
N SER A 54 20.85 20.62 -8.80
CA SER A 54 21.54 20.77 -10.10
C SER A 54 21.11 19.71 -11.13
N ILE A 55 20.55 18.59 -10.68
CA ILE A 55 20.17 17.43 -11.50
C ILE A 55 18.67 17.42 -11.82
N PHE A 56 17.84 17.84 -10.86
CA PHE A 56 16.38 17.78 -10.95
C PHE A 56 15.77 19.19 -10.98
N ASP A 57 14.61 19.31 -11.64
CA ASP A 57 13.69 20.43 -11.41
C ASP A 57 13.02 20.18 -10.03
N MET A 58 13.74 20.57 -8.96
CA MET A 58 13.40 20.23 -7.59
C MET A 58 12.80 21.42 -6.85
N ARG A 59 11.76 21.15 -6.07
CA ARG A 59 11.18 22.10 -5.11
C ARG A 59 11.07 21.44 -3.75
N VAL A 60 11.50 22.16 -2.72
CA VAL A 60 11.52 21.67 -1.34
C VAL A 60 10.49 22.46 -0.51
N TYR A 61 9.70 21.75 0.26
CA TYR A 61 8.73 22.29 1.20
C TYR A 61 8.94 21.66 2.57
N THR A 62 8.72 22.41 3.63
CA THR A 62 8.72 21.89 5.01
C THR A 62 7.30 21.95 5.55
N LEU A 63 6.87 20.93 6.26
CA LEU A 63 5.56 20.95 6.94
C LEU A 63 5.51 22.09 7.97
N PRO A 64 4.34 22.72 8.17
CA PRO A 64 4.15 23.68 9.24
C PRO A 64 4.43 23.07 10.61
N GLU A 65 4.83 23.92 11.59
CA GLU A 65 5.03 23.48 12.97
C GLU A 65 3.77 22.79 13.51
N GLY A 66 3.96 21.66 14.18
CA GLY A 66 2.87 20.85 14.74
C GLY A 66 2.15 19.94 13.74
N VAL A 67 2.44 20.04 12.44
CA VAL A 67 1.94 19.12 11.41
C VAL A 67 3.03 18.09 11.08
N THR A 68 2.72 16.80 11.15
CA THR A 68 3.68 15.72 10.90
C THR A 68 3.06 14.57 10.12
N GLY A 69 3.91 13.73 9.55
CA GLY A 69 3.51 12.45 8.96
C GLY A 69 3.47 12.43 7.44
N VAL A 70 3.67 11.25 6.89
CA VAL A 70 3.74 10.99 5.45
C VAL A 70 2.46 11.43 4.70
N ALA A 71 1.30 11.36 5.36
CA ALA A 71 0.02 11.79 4.82
C ALA A 71 0.01 13.30 4.52
N ALA A 72 0.45 14.11 5.49
CA ALA A 72 0.56 15.56 5.35
C ALA A 72 1.56 15.94 4.25
N CYS A 73 2.74 15.29 4.23
CA CYS A 73 3.73 15.49 3.17
C CYS A 73 3.14 15.21 1.78
N ARG A 74 2.42 14.11 1.62
CA ARG A 74 1.80 13.76 0.33
C ARG A 74 0.70 14.74 -0.05
N ASN A 75 -0.11 15.22 0.89
CA ASN A 75 -1.13 16.23 0.64
C ASN A 75 -0.51 17.56 0.18
N VAL A 76 0.56 18.02 0.83
CA VAL A 76 1.34 19.19 0.38
C VAL A 76 1.87 18.96 -1.03
N GLY A 77 2.45 17.77 -1.30
CA GLY A 77 2.94 17.42 -2.63
C GLY A 77 1.86 17.48 -3.70
N ILE A 78 0.65 16.96 -3.44
CA ILE A 78 -0.50 17.04 -4.37
C ILE A 78 -0.87 18.50 -4.66
N GLN A 79 -0.92 19.34 -3.62
CA GLN A 79 -1.25 20.77 -3.78
C GLN A 79 -0.21 21.52 -4.61
N GLN A 80 1.06 21.20 -4.46
CA GLN A 80 2.18 21.85 -5.11
C GLN A 80 2.49 21.30 -6.51
N ALA A 81 1.94 20.15 -6.85
CA ALA A 81 2.16 19.47 -8.12
C ALA A 81 1.65 20.29 -9.31
N LYS A 82 2.49 20.41 -10.34
CA LYS A 82 2.20 21.10 -11.61
C LYS A 82 2.18 20.15 -12.80
N GLY A 83 2.72 18.93 -12.65
CA GLY A 83 2.71 17.89 -13.67
C GLY A 83 1.30 17.42 -14.00
N ALA A 84 1.12 16.83 -15.17
CA ALA A 84 -0.15 16.21 -15.55
C ALA A 84 -0.45 14.96 -14.73
N TYR A 85 0.60 14.31 -14.22
CA TYR A 85 0.51 13.06 -13.48
C TYR A 85 1.25 13.15 -12.15
N LEU A 86 0.77 12.38 -11.16
CA LEU A 86 1.35 12.28 -9.81
C LEU A 86 1.99 10.91 -9.63
N TYR A 87 3.18 10.89 -9.02
CA TYR A 87 3.87 9.68 -8.63
C TYR A 87 4.37 9.81 -7.18
N PHE A 88 4.03 8.85 -6.32
CA PHE A 88 4.49 8.84 -4.92
C PHE A 88 5.72 7.94 -4.80
N LEU A 89 6.80 8.48 -4.24
CA LEU A 89 8.05 7.79 -3.99
C LEU A 89 8.46 7.98 -2.53
N ASP A 90 8.57 6.90 -1.76
CA ASP A 90 9.09 6.98 -0.40
C ASP A 90 10.63 7.14 -0.43
N SER A 91 11.19 7.93 0.49
CA SER A 91 12.61 8.30 0.51
C SER A 91 13.56 7.17 0.82
N ASP A 92 13.05 6.04 1.29
CA ASP A 92 13.80 4.82 1.57
C ASP A 92 13.67 3.75 0.46
N ASP A 93 12.90 4.04 -0.59
CA ASP A 93 12.59 3.12 -1.68
C ASP A 93 13.31 3.52 -2.99
N TYR A 94 13.10 2.77 -4.06
CA TYR A 94 13.60 3.11 -5.39
C TYR A 94 12.75 2.50 -6.51
N VAL A 95 12.96 3.00 -7.73
CA VAL A 95 12.32 2.51 -8.95
C VAL A 95 13.37 2.02 -9.94
N LEU A 96 13.03 1.07 -10.81
CA LEU A 96 13.93 0.70 -11.90
C LEU A 96 13.95 1.80 -12.95
N GLU A 97 15.05 1.88 -13.69
CA GLU A 97 15.39 3.00 -14.59
C GLU A 97 14.28 3.33 -15.60
N ASP A 98 13.65 2.31 -16.17
CA ASP A 98 12.59 2.45 -17.18
C ASP A 98 11.18 2.55 -16.61
N THR A 99 11.01 2.52 -15.30
CA THR A 99 9.68 2.45 -14.66
C THR A 99 8.78 3.60 -15.08
N LEU A 100 9.25 4.84 -14.93
CA LEU A 100 8.46 6.02 -15.28
C LEU A 100 8.20 6.10 -16.78
N GLN A 101 9.22 5.78 -17.61
CA GLN A 101 9.09 5.77 -19.06
C GLN A 101 8.04 4.74 -19.53
N ASN A 102 8.02 3.57 -18.91
CA ASN A 102 7.05 2.53 -19.25
C ASN A 102 5.62 2.91 -18.82
N MET A 103 5.47 3.56 -17.67
CA MET A 103 4.17 4.05 -17.20
C MET A 103 3.63 5.17 -18.09
N ILE A 104 4.45 6.14 -18.47
CA ILE A 104 4.02 7.26 -19.32
C ILE A 104 3.59 6.79 -20.71
N LYS A 105 4.22 5.79 -21.28
CA LYS A 105 3.80 5.21 -22.57
C LYS A 105 2.39 4.60 -22.54
N ALA A 106 1.95 4.16 -21.37
CA ALA A 106 0.62 3.58 -21.18
C ALA A 106 -0.42 4.64 -20.76
N MET A 107 0.04 5.85 -20.38
CA MET A 107 -0.84 6.91 -19.91
C MET A 107 -1.38 7.70 -21.11
N ASP A 108 -2.69 7.76 -21.22
CA ASP A 108 -3.41 8.58 -22.21
C ASP A 108 -4.41 9.49 -21.47
N HIS A 109 -5.03 10.44 -22.17
CA HIS A 109 -5.92 11.46 -21.58
C HIS A 109 -7.12 10.87 -20.83
N ASP A 110 -7.56 9.67 -21.21
CA ASP A 110 -8.71 9.00 -20.60
C ASP A 110 -8.33 7.99 -19.51
N VAL A 111 -7.04 7.89 -19.13
CA VAL A 111 -6.58 6.95 -18.12
C VAL A 111 -6.45 7.64 -16.77
N ASP A 112 -7.23 7.20 -15.79
CA ASP A 112 -7.18 7.74 -14.42
C ASP A 112 -5.94 7.26 -13.66
N MET A 113 -5.50 6.01 -13.90
CA MET A 113 -4.36 5.39 -13.19
C MET A 113 -3.64 4.35 -14.04
N VAL A 114 -2.31 4.42 -14.03
CA VAL A 114 -1.45 3.31 -14.50
C VAL A 114 -0.78 2.68 -13.28
N TYR A 115 -0.77 1.36 -13.18
CA TYR A 115 -0.15 0.65 -12.06
C TYR A 115 0.87 -0.38 -12.51
N GLY A 116 1.98 -0.42 -11.78
CA GLY A 116 3.10 -1.32 -12.04
C GLY A 116 3.17 -2.49 -11.05
N LYS A 117 4.35 -3.09 -10.98
CA LYS A 117 4.69 -4.11 -9.98
C LYS A 117 5.30 -3.45 -8.75
N LEU A 118 4.88 -3.93 -7.58
CA LEU A 118 5.51 -3.60 -6.30
C LEU A 118 6.30 -4.81 -5.80
N ASN A 119 7.62 -4.70 -5.81
CA ASN A 119 8.52 -5.70 -5.29
C ASN A 119 9.05 -5.29 -3.91
N HIS A 120 9.62 -6.24 -3.18
CA HIS A 120 10.20 -5.99 -1.87
C HIS A 120 11.59 -6.57 -1.80
N THR A 121 12.51 -5.80 -1.22
CA THR A 121 13.87 -6.24 -1.00
C THR A 121 14.40 -5.84 0.38
N TRP A 122 15.37 -6.60 0.90
CA TRP A 122 16.20 -6.23 2.04
C TRP A 122 17.53 -5.60 1.59
N ASN A 123 17.75 -5.48 0.30
CA ASN A 123 19.01 -5.11 -0.31
C ASN A 123 18.92 -3.75 -1.01
N ASN A 124 20.08 -3.15 -1.28
CA ASN A 124 20.18 -2.04 -2.21
C ASN A 124 19.85 -2.51 -3.66
N LYS A 125 19.76 -1.55 -4.59
CA LYS A 125 19.38 -1.83 -5.98
C LYS A 125 20.30 -2.84 -6.66
N ALA A 126 21.62 -2.71 -6.50
CA ALA A 126 22.61 -3.60 -7.14
C ALA A 126 22.38 -5.06 -6.71
N ASN A 127 22.23 -5.30 -5.40
CA ASN A 127 21.98 -6.65 -4.89
C ASN A 127 20.60 -7.17 -5.27
N TYR A 128 19.61 -6.29 -5.44
CA TYR A 128 18.29 -6.68 -5.94
C TYR A 128 18.36 -7.14 -7.39
N LEU A 129 19.00 -6.37 -8.28
CA LEU A 129 19.17 -6.72 -9.68
C LEU A 129 19.93 -8.03 -9.84
N HIS A 130 21.07 -8.18 -9.15
CA HIS A 130 21.82 -9.43 -9.13
C HIS A 130 20.97 -10.65 -8.74
N LYS A 131 20.07 -10.51 -7.75
CA LYS A 131 19.14 -11.58 -7.38
C LYS A 131 18.08 -11.86 -8.43
N VAL A 132 17.65 -10.84 -9.16
CA VAL A 132 16.67 -11.01 -10.25
C VAL A 132 17.33 -11.71 -11.44
N GLU A 133 18.54 -11.32 -11.80
CA GLU A 133 19.31 -11.88 -12.91
C GLU A 133 19.76 -13.33 -12.66
N ASN A 134 20.14 -13.65 -11.41
CA ASN A 134 20.64 -14.99 -11.05
C ASN A 134 19.56 -15.91 -10.48
N LYS A 135 18.28 -15.54 -10.47
CA LYS A 135 17.23 -16.51 -10.26
C LYS A 135 17.12 -17.39 -11.49
N GLU A 136 17.77 -18.56 -11.42
CA GLU A 136 17.24 -19.76 -12.06
C GLU A 136 15.86 -20.01 -11.46
N VAL A 137 14.85 -19.48 -12.13
CA VAL A 137 13.48 -19.68 -11.71
C VAL A 137 13.10 -21.01 -12.36
N ASP A 138 12.71 -21.97 -11.52
CA ASP A 138 12.02 -23.16 -11.98
C ASP A 138 10.82 -22.71 -12.83
N GLU A 139 10.94 -22.81 -14.17
CA GLU A 139 9.92 -22.34 -15.12
C GLU A 139 8.56 -22.99 -14.84
N GLU A 140 8.59 -24.29 -14.50
CA GLU A 140 7.41 -25.08 -14.16
C GLU A 140 6.68 -24.54 -12.91
N ASP A 141 7.38 -24.08 -11.90
CA ASP A 141 6.81 -23.46 -10.69
C ASP A 141 6.26 -22.04 -10.97
N GLN A 142 6.78 -21.34 -11.99
CA GLN A 142 6.26 -20.04 -12.42
C GLN A 142 4.94 -20.18 -13.19
N GLU A 143 4.84 -21.09 -14.13
CA GLU A 143 3.62 -21.32 -14.91
C GLU A 143 2.45 -21.73 -14.01
N GLU A 144 2.69 -22.66 -13.08
CA GLU A 144 1.64 -23.09 -12.13
C GLU A 144 1.20 -21.94 -11.20
N ARG A 145 2.15 -21.09 -10.76
CA ARG A 145 1.84 -19.91 -9.94
C ARG A 145 1.07 -18.86 -10.72
N GLU A 146 1.43 -18.63 -11.98
CA GLU A 146 0.73 -17.66 -12.82
C GLU A 146 -0.67 -18.18 -13.19
N GLN A 147 -0.82 -19.47 -13.53
CA GLN A 147 -2.12 -20.07 -13.78
C GLN A 147 -3.05 -20.00 -12.56
N ARG A 148 -2.54 -20.25 -11.35
CA ARG A 148 -3.30 -20.07 -10.12
C ARG A 148 -3.71 -18.60 -9.90
N ARG A 149 -2.88 -17.66 -10.33
CA ARG A 149 -3.16 -16.21 -10.25
C ARG A 149 -4.24 -15.81 -11.25
N LEU A 150 -4.13 -16.27 -12.49
CA LEU A 150 -5.12 -16.03 -13.54
C LEU A 150 -6.49 -16.60 -13.17
N ASN A 151 -6.54 -17.79 -12.60
CA ASN A 151 -7.78 -18.39 -12.11
C ASN A 151 -8.42 -17.56 -10.97
N LYS A 152 -7.62 -17.02 -10.06
CA LYS A 152 -8.12 -16.13 -8.99
C LYS A 152 -8.64 -14.82 -9.56
N LEU A 153 -7.92 -14.23 -10.52
CA LEU A 153 -8.29 -13.01 -11.20
C LEU A 153 -9.60 -13.19 -11.96
N SER A 154 -9.72 -14.24 -12.78
CA SER A 154 -10.95 -14.56 -13.53
C SER A 154 -12.17 -14.69 -12.59
N ASN A 155 -12.02 -15.40 -11.47
CA ASN A 155 -13.06 -15.50 -10.46
C ASN A 155 -13.42 -14.16 -9.80
N PHE A 156 -12.44 -13.28 -9.64
CA PHE A 156 -12.67 -11.94 -9.09
C PHE A 156 -13.34 -11.02 -10.11
N VAL A 157 -12.87 -11.02 -11.35
CA VAL A 157 -13.46 -10.24 -12.46
C VAL A 157 -14.92 -10.63 -12.66
N SER A 158 -15.22 -11.93 -12.69
CA SER A 158 -16.59 -12.42 -12.76
C SER A 158 -17.46 -11.93 -11.60
N PHE A 159 -16.91 -11.82 -10.40
CA PHE A 159 -17.62 -11.24 -9.25
C PHE A 159 -17.79 -9.73 -9.38
N ALA A 160 -16.75 -9.01 -9.81
CA ALA A 160 -16.74 -7.56 -9.89
C ALA A 160 -17.54 -7.01 -11.08
N SER A 161 -17.84 -7.83 -12.09
CA SER A 161 -18.52 -7.43 -13.32
C SER A 161 -19.95 -6.89 -13.15
N TYR A 162 -20.54 -7.08 -11.99
CA TYR A 162 -21.84 -6.47 -11.64
C TYR A 162 -21.76 -4.97 -11.39
N GLU A 163 -20.59 -4.44 -11.04
CA GLU A 163 -20.40 -3.05 -10.64
C GLU A 163 -19.31 -2.33 -11.42
N LYS A 164 -18.27 -3.06 -11.82
CA LYS A 164 -17.07 -2.53 -12.46
C LYS A 164 -16.81 -3.23 -13.78
N ASP A 165 -16.30 -2.49 -14.76
CA ASP A 165 -15.79 -3.10 -15.97
C ASP A 165 -14.52 -3.96 -15.69
N GLU A 166 -14.07 -4.70 -16.69
CA GLU A 166 -12.96 -5.63 -16.56
C GLU A 166 -11.65 -4.92 -16.16
N GLN A 167 -11.36 -3.74 -16.71
CA GLN A 167 -10.15 -2.99 -16.40
C GLN A 167 -10.16 -2.49 -14.96
N GLN A 168 -11.28 -1.95 -14.50
CA GLN A 168 -11.46 -1.53 -13.11
C GLN A 168 -11.35 -2.70 -12.14
N ALA A 169 -11.97 -3.84 -12.48
CA ALA A 169 -11.87 -5.06 -11.67
C ALA A 169 -10.43 -5.58 -11.58
N HIS A 170 -9.67 -5.53 -12.68
CA HIS A 170 -8.25 -5.83 -12.70
C HIS A 170 -7.45 -4.89 -11.80
N ALA A 171 -7.66 -3.57 -11.91
CA ALA A 171 -6.98 -2.60 -11.08
C ALA A 171 -7.24 -2.83 -9.59
N ILE A 172 -8.51 -3.04 -9.21
CA ILE A 172 -8.89 -3.36 -7.84
C ILE A 172 -8.21 -4.65 -7.37
N PHE A 173 -8.22 -5.71 -8.19
CA PHE A 173 -7.57 -6.97 -7.85
C PHE A 173 -6.08 -6.79 -7.61
N TYR A 174 -5.34 -6.15 -8.51
CA TYR A 174 -3.89 -6.02 -8.40
C TYR A 174 -3.43 -5.07 -7.31
N THR A 175 -4.17 -4.00 -7.06
CA THR A 175 -3.85 -3.09 -5.95
C THR A 175 -4.21 -3.68 -4.59
N MET A 176 -5.19 -4.57 -4.55
CA MET A 176 -5.69 -5.18 -3.31
C MET A 176 -5.17 -6.60 -3.04
N ASP A 177 -4.87 -7.40 -4.07
CA ASP A 177 -4.43 -8.79 -3.90
C ASP A 177 -2.91 -8.92 -3.94
N ASN A 178 -2.27 -8.77 -2.79
CA ASN A 178 -0.87 -9.11 -2.67
C ASN A 178 -0.71 -10.41 -1.87
N ARG A 179 0.06 -11.38 -2.41
CA ARG A 179 0.20 -12.79 -1.96
C ARG A 179 0.66 -13.00 -0.51
N ARG A 180 1.08 -11.96 0.23
CA ARG A 180 1.62 -12.07 1.59
C ARG A 180 0.74 -11.44 2.68
N GLY A 181 -0.57 -11.42 2.48
CA GLY A 181 -1.51 -10.88 3.47
C GLY A 181 -1.47 -9.35 3.51
N ILE A 182 -2.63 -8.76 3.64
CA ILE A 182 -2.97 -7.34 3.81
C ILE A 182 -1.82 -6.37 3.52
N ARG A 183 -1.40 -6.29 2.30
CA ARG A 183 -0.76 -5.12 1.73
C ARG A 183 -1.79 -4.41 0.91
N THR A 184 -2.46 -3.71 1.62
CA THR A 184 -3.63 -2.97 1.38
C THR A 184 -3.27 -1.72 0.63
N PHE A 185 -3.89 -1.53 -0.53
CA PHE A 185 -4.16 -0.17 -1.00
C PHE A 185 -2.95 0.75 -0.96
N THR A 186 -1.76 0.26 -1.38
CA THR A 186 -0.59 1.13 -1.43
C THR A 186 -0.71 2.14 -2.58
N VAL A 187 -0.29 3.35 -2.33
CA VAL A 187 -0.18 4.40 -3.35
C VAL A 187 1.07 4.25 -4.20
N LEU A 188 2.02 3.40 -3.75
CA LEU A 188 3.33 3.23 -4.36
C LEU A 188 3.28 2.36 -5.62
N GLY A 189 4.10 2.70 -6.61
CA GLY A 189 4.17 1.98 -7.87
C GLY A 189 3.00 2.26 -8.82
N ASN A 190 2.28 3.34 -8.60
CA ASN A 190 1.18 3.81 -9.43
C ASN A 190 1.44 5.23 -9.93
N LEU A 191 1.01 5.50 -11.14
CA LEU A 191 0.99 6.83 -11.75
C LEU A 191 -0.47 7.26 -11.88
N TYR A 192 -0.81 8.43 -11.35
CA TYR A 192 -2.18 8.93 -11.28
C TYR A 192 -2.38 10.14 -12.17
N SER A 193 -3.52 10.24 -12.87
CA SER A 193 -3.94 11.50 -13.46
C SER A 193 -4.13 12.53 -12.35
N ARG A 194 -3.39 13.65 -12.42
CA ARG A 194 -3.53 14.73 -11.44
C ARG A 194 -4.93 15.33 -11.48
N ASP A 195 -5.50 15.51 -12.66
CA ASP A 195 -6.86 16.01 -12.82
C ASP A 195 -7.87 15.10 -12.12
N PHE A 196 -7.76 13.78 -12.29
CA PHE A 196 -8.62 12.81 -11.62
C PHE A 196 -8.52 12.92 -10.09
N VAL A 197 -7.31 13.05 -9.54
CA VAL A 197 -7.08 13.19 -8.10
C VAL A 197 -7.68 14.50 -7.57
N VAL A 198 -7.41 15.62 -8.25
CA VAL A 198 -7.81 16.97 -7.79
C VAL A 198 -9.32 17.19 -7.93
N ARG A 199 -9.92 16.87 -9.07
CA ARG A 199 -11.37 17.07 -9.28
C ARG A 199 -12.25 16.23 -8.36
N ASN A 200 -11.76 15.06 -7.91
CA ASN A 200 -12.45 14.22 -6.95
C ASN A 200 -12.09 14.53 -5.49
N ASN A 201 -11.19 15.50 -5.25
CA ASN A 201 -10.73 15.91 -3.93
C ASN A 201 -10.16 14.75 -3.10
N PHE A 202 -9.43 13.81 -3.75
CA PHE A 202 -8.78 12.73 -3.02
C PHE A 202 -7.62 13.27 -2.18
N LYS A 203 -7.64 12.93 -0.90
CA LYS A 203 -6.63 13.34 0.10
C LYS A 203 -6.29 12.17 1.01
N PHE A 204 -5.07 12.17 1.49
CA PHE A 204 -4.69 11.30 2.60
C PHE A 204 -5.31 11.85 3.88
N ASN A 205 -5.83 10.98 4.72
CA ASN A 205 -6.26 11.41 6.06
C ASN A 205 -5.02 11.50 6.96
N GLU A 206 -4.75 12.69 7.48
CA GLU A 206 -3.57 13.01 8.27
C GLU A 206 -3.65 12.48 9.71
N ASP A 207 -4.84 12.09 10.17
CA ASP A 207 -5.01 11.44 11.47
C ASP A 207 -4.40 10.03 11.53
N PHE A 208 -4.08 9.43 10.37
CA PHE A 208 -3.54 8.08 10.26
C PHE A 208 -2.07 8.07 9.86
N ARG A 209 -1.21 7.71 10.82
CA ARG A 209 0.24 7.56 10.59
C ARG A 209 0.58 6.34 9.72
N TYR A 210 -0.11 5.20 9.94
CA TYR A 210 0.27 3.91 9.33
C TYR A 210 -0.63 3.47 8.17
N TYR A 211 -1.85 3.96 8.10
CA TYR A 211 -2.89 3.45 7.16
C TYR A 211 -3.52 4.54 6.30
N SER A 212 -2.88 5.69 6.18
CA SER A 212 -3.31 6.80 5.33
C SER A 212 -3.43 6.40 3.85
N ASP A 213 -2.60 5.46 3.37
CA ASP A 213 -2.73 4.90 2.02
C ASP A 213 -4.11 4.30 1.77
N MET A 214 -4.67 3.60 2.75
CA MET A 214 -5.98 2.97 2.62
C MET A 214 -7.08 4.01 2.49
N THR A 215 -7.00 5.10 3.26
CA THR A 215 -7.98 6.18 3.24
C THR A 215 -7.98 6.97 1.94
N PHE A 216 -6.85 6.98 1.22
CA PHE A 216 -6.70 7.57 -0.10
C PHE A 216 -7.13 6.59 -1.22
N MET A 217 -6.59 5.37 -1.20
CA MET A 217 -6.78 4.41 -2.29
C MET A 217 -8.20 3.85 -2.38
N CYS A 218 -8.87 3.57 -1.26
CA CYS A 218 -10.20 2.98 -1.31
C CYS A 218 -11.23 3.90 -1.98
N PRO A 219 -11.36 5.19 -1.61
CA PRO A 219 -12.26 6.12 -2.31
C PRO A 219 -11.86 6.33 -3.77
N LEU A 220 -10.55 6.33 -4.06
CA LEU A 220 -10.04 6.44 -5.43
C LEU A 220 -10.48 5.25 -6.27
N LEU A 221 -10.27 4.02 -5.79
CA LEU A 221 -10.69 2.80 -6.49
C LEU A 221 -12.21 2.69 -6.66
N GLU A 222 -12.98 3.26 -5.74
CA GLU A 222 -14.44 3.33 -5.85
C GLU A 222 -14.90 4.16 -7.03
N LYS A 223 -14.20 5.28 -7.30
CA LYS A 223 -14.49 6.23 -8.40
C LYS A 223 -13.67 6.00 -9.67
N LEU A 224 -12.75 5.03 -9.65
CA LEU A 224 -11.88 4.75 -10.78
C LEU A 224 -12.69 4.35 -12.02
N ASN A 225 -12.45 5.00 -13.15
CA ASN A 225 -13.07 4.66 -14.43
C ASN A 225 -12.13 3.82 -15.30
N THR A 226 -10.87 4.26 -15.46
CA THR A 226 -9.94 3.60 -16.37
C THR A 226 -8.60 3.38 -15.69
N ALA A 227 -8.10 2.14 -15.71
CA ALA A 227 -6.78 1.82 -15.20
C ALA A 227 -6.06 0.79 -16.07
N LEU A 228 -4.76 1.00 -16.27
CA LEU A 228 -3.94 0.11 -17.09
C LEU A 228 -2.78 -0.47 -16.27
N ARG A 229 -2.47 -1.73 -16.53
CA ARG A 229 -1.32 -2.42 -15.92
C ARG A 229 -0.11 -2.38 -16.82
N VAL A 230 1.05 -2.08 -16.22
CA VAL A 230 2.35 -2.08 -16.90
C VAL A 230 3.27 -3.07 -16.19
N GLU A 231 3.53 -4.22 -16.83
CA GLU A 231 4.28 -5.34 -16.23
C GLU A 231 5.75 -5.02 -15.96
N ASN A 232 6.37 -4.21 -16.81
CA ASN A 232 7.77 -3.82 -16.72
C ASN A 232 8.00 -2.47 -16.02
N ALA A 233 6.99 -1.92 -15.37
CA ALA A 233 7.12 -0.79 -14.45
C ALA A 233 7.26 -1.34 -13.02
N ILE A 234 8.44 -1.18 -12.41
CA ILE A 234 8.76 -1.84 -11.15
C ILE A 234 9.16 -0.82 -10.09
N TYR A 235 8.34 -0.74 -9.05
CA TYR A 235 8.65 -0.07 -7.80
C TYR A 235 9.23 -1.09 -6.81
N VAL A 236 10.34 -0.76 -6.15
CA VAL A 236 10.99 -1.65 -5.19
C VAL A 236 10.93 -1.04 -3.80
N LYS A 237 10.06 -1.61 -2.98
CA LYS A 237 9.93 -1.24 -1.57
C LYS A 237 11.01 -1.91 -0.76
N ARG A 238 11.85 -1.07 -0.12
CA ARG A 238 12.90 -1.53 0.77
C ARG A 238 12.34 -1.94 2.12
N LYS A 239 12.94 -2.97 2.71
CA LYS A 239 12.86 -3.26 4.13
C LYS A 239 14.22 -2.95 4.73
N HIS A 240 14.22 -2.24 5.85
CA HIS A 240 15.46 -1.88 6.51
C HIS A 240 16.10 -3.11 7.14
N ASN A 241 17.42 -3.23 6.99
CA ASN A 241 18.18 -4.37 7.48
C ASN A 241 18.31 -4.39 9.00
N ASP A 242 18.22 -3.22 9.64
CA ASP A 242 18.17 -3.08 11.10
C ASP A 242 16.77 -2.64 11.57
N PRO A 243 15.81 -3.57 11.68
CA PRO A 243 14.45 -3.22 12.06
C PRO A 243 14.31 -2.86 13.56
N ILE A 244 15.38 -2.94 14.34
CA ILE A 244 15.41 -2.60 15.77
C ILE A 244 15.79 -1.12 15.93
N ASN A 245 16.91 -0.70 15.33
CA ASN A 245 17.42 0.65 15.47
C ASN A 245 16.92 1.60 14.38
N GLU A 246 16.75 1.08 13.17
CA GLU A 246 16.30 1.83 12.00
C GLU A 246 15.06 1.19 11.34
N PRO A 247 13.92 1.05 12.03
CA PRO A 247 12.74 0.43 11.44
C PRO A 247 12.14 1.31 10.35
N ALA A 248 11.81 0.72 9.20
CA ALA A 248 10.83 1.34 8.31
C ALA A 248 9.48 1.41 9.02
N LEU A 249 8.65 2.42 8.71
CA LEU A 249 7.33 2.60 9.31
C LEU A 249 6.48 1.31 9.20
N SER A 250 6.64 0.57 8.11
CA SER A 250 5.96 -0.72 7.89
C SER A 250 6.49 -1.88 8.76
N GLN A 251 7.64 -1.72 9.42
CA GLN A 251 8.26 -2.71 10.30
C GLN A 251 7.96 -2.46 11.79
N GLU A 252 7.51 -1.25 12.15
CA GLU A 252 7.06 -0.96 13.51
C GLU A 252 5.90 -1.88 13.91
N GLU A 253 6.00 -2.56 15.04
CA GLU A 253 4.91 -3.37 15.63
C GLU A 253 4.63 -2.86 17.04
N ASN A 254 3.52 -2.12 17.20
CA ASN A 254 3.05 -1.60 18.48
C ASN A 254 1.52 -1.59 18.56
N ASP A 255 0.99 -1.31 19.73
CA ASP A 255 -0.46 -1.30 19.98
C ASP A 255 -1.15 -0.13 19.28
N ASN A 256 -0.50 1.02 19.14
CA ASN A 256 -1.03 2.17 18.43
C ASN A 256 -1.30 1.84 16.96
N ARG A 257 -0.37 1.14 16.32
CA ARG A 257 -0.54 0.69 14.93
C ARG A 257 -1.70 -0.28 14.75
N PHE A 258 -1.95 -1.13 15.74
CA PHE A 258 -3.10 -2.02 15.70
C PHE A 258 -4.41 -1.26 15.82
N ASN A 259 -4.50 -0.35 16.80
CA ASN A 259 -5.70 0.46 17.03
C ASN A 259 -5.99 1.34 15.82
N GLU A 260 -4.97 2.06 15.33
CA GLU A 260 -5.09 2.90 14.14
C GLU A 260 -5.59 2.12 12.92
N ARG A 261 -5.19 0.85 12.76
CA ARG A 261 -5.74 0.02 11.68
C ARG A 261 -7.24 -0.17 11.79
N CYS A 262 -7.73 -0.44 13.00
CA CYS A 262 -9.16 -0.59 13.23
C CYS A 262 -9.89 0.71 12.91
N ASP A 263 -9.34 1.84 13.38
CA ASP A 263 -9.92 3.18 13.13
C ASP A 263 -9.91 3.52 11.64
N ALA A 264 -8.80 3.30 10.95
CA ALA A 264 -8.68 3.53 9.52
C ALA A 264 -9.64 2.65 8.70
N VAL A 265 -9.88 1.42 9.12
CA VAL A 265 -10.89 0.54 8.50
C VAL A 265 -12.30 1.09 8.70
N GLU A 266 -12.64 1.46 9.93
CA GLU A 266 -13.97 2.03 10.25
C GLU A 266 -14.21 3.32 9.47
N TYR A 267 -13.21 4.23 9.45
CA TYR A 267 -13.26 5.46 8.67
C TYR A 267 -13.42 5.17 7.17
N THR A 268 -12.61 4.28 6.62
CA THR A 268 -12.65 3.96 5.18
C THR A 268 -13.99 3.37 4.78
N ARG A 269 -14.61 2.56 5.64
CA ARG A 269 -15.93 1.99 5.39
C ARG A 269 -17.01 3.04 5.18
N ILE A 270 -16.95 4.16 5.90
CA ILE A 270 -17.91 5.25 5.77
C ILE A 270 -17.82 5.93 4.40
N LEU A 271 -16.61 5.91 3.79
CA LEU A 271 -16.37 6.54 2.50
C LEU A 271 -16.80 5.68 1.30
N LEU A 272 -17.11 4.40 1.51
CA LEU A 272 -17.39 3.44 0.45
C LEU A 272 -18.88 3.11 0.38
N LYS A 273 -19.35 2.79 -0.82
CA LYS A 273 -20.69 2.20 -0.99
C LYS A 273 -20.78 0.90 -0.20
N GLU A 274 -21.86 0.72 0.55
CA GLU A 274 -22.03 -0.43 1.44
C GLU A 274 -21.95 -1.75 0.68
N GLU A 275 -22.60 -1.85 -0.47
CA GLU A 275 -22.62 -3.05 -1.31
C GLU A 275 -21.53 -3.06 -2.39
N GLY A 276 -20.63 -2.06 -2.41
CA GLY A 276 -19.62 -1.90 -3.44
C GLY A 276 -18.51 -2.95 -3.42
N VAL A 277 -17.91 -3.20 -4.58
CA VAL A 277 -16.79 -4.16 -4.76
C VAL A 277 -15.59 -3.79 -3.91
N VAL A 278 -15.24 -2.51 -3.81
CA VAL A 278 -14.09 -2.05 -3.01
C VAL A 278 -14.33 -2.34 -1.53
N ARG A 279 -15.55 -2.07 -1.04
CA ARG A 279 -15.96 -2.39 0.33
C ARG A 279 -15.89 -3.90 0.59
N PHE A 280 -16.37 -4.73 -0.34
CA PHE A 280 -16.26 -6.18 -0.23
C PHE A 280 -14.80 -6.64 -0.12
N CYS A 281 -13.91 -6.09 -0.94
CA CYS A 281 -12.49 -6.41 -0.91
C CYS A 281 -11.82 -5.97 0.39
N LEU A 282 -12.17 -4.79 0.90
CA LEU A 282 -11.70 -4.29 2.19
C LEU A 282 -12.08 -5.26 3.31
N ASP A 283 -13.36 -5.60 3.41
CA ASP A 283 -13.88 -6.51 4.44
C ASP A 283 -13.21 -7.90 4.34
N ARG A 284 -13.03 -8.43 3.14
CA ARG A 284 -12.32 -9.69 2.93
C ARG A 284 -10.88 -9.64 3.46
N LYS A 285 -10.16 -8.57 3.20
CA LYS A 285 -8.79 -8.42 3.71
C LYS A 285 -8.72 -8.30 5.21
N ILE A 286 -9.67 -7.60 5.81
CA ILE A 286 -9.76 -7.44 7.27
C ILE A 286 -9.90 -8.80 7.95
N VAL A 287 -10.81 -9.65 7.49
CA VAL A 287 -10.98 -11.01 8.03
C VAL A 287 -9.68 -11.80 7.94
N SER A 288 -9.01 -11.77 6.77
CA SER A 288 -7.75 -12.48 6.57
C SER A 288 -6.64 -12.00 7.50
N TYR A 289 -6.56 -10.69 7.73
CA TYR A 289 -5.57 -10.10 8.62
C TYR A 289 -5.80 -10.49 10.06
N PHE A 290 -7.00 -10.25 10.59
CA PHE A 290 -7.27 -10.56 11.98
C PHE A 290 -7.13 -12.04 12.26
N ALA A 291 -7.56 -12.92 11.34
CA ALA A 291 -7.33 -14.35 11.44
C ALA A 291 -5.84 -14.72 11.56
N SER A 292 -4.99 -14.04 10.78
CA SER A 292 -3.54 -14.29 10.81
C SER A 292 -2.88 -13.73 12.08
N LYS A 293 -3.20 -12.49 12.46
CA LYS A 293 -2.60 -11.82 13.65
C LYS A 293 -3.04 -12.47 14.94
N MET A 294 -4.30 -12.81 15.06
CA MET A 294 -4.82 -13.55 16.22
C MET A 294 -4.12 -14.89 16.38
N SER A 295 -3.96 -15.63 15.29
CA SER A 295 -3.24 -16.92 15.33
C SER A 295 -1.80 -16.76 15.83
N LYS A 296 -1.09 -15.72 15.41
CA LYS A 296 0.29 -15.47 15.86
C LYS A 296 0.36 -15.03 17.35
N ARG A 297 -0.58 -14.20 17.77
CA ARG A 297 -0.58 -13.65 19.13
C ARG A 297 -1.00 -14.68 20.18
N ILE A 298 -2.00 -15.50 19.89
CA ILE A 298 -2.42 -16.64 20.72
C ILE A 298 -1.26 -17.64 20.93
N ARG A 299 -0.38 -17.78 19.92
CA ARG A 299 0.78 -18.66 20.03
C ARG A 299 1.90 -18.09 20.92
N ARG A 300 2.01 -16.75 21.02
CA ARG A 300 3.13 -16.07 21.69
C ARG A 300 2.85 -15.68 23.14
N SER A 301 1.60 -15.50 23.51
CA SER A 301 1.24 -15.09 24.87
C SER A 301 0.93 -16.30 25.74
N GLN A 302 1.76 -16.55 26.74
CA GLN A 302 1.45 -17.41 27.88
C GLN A 302 0.53 -16.69 28.88
N ASP A 303 0.29 -15.39 28.71
CA ASP A 303 -0.54 -14.59 29.59
C ASP A 303 -2.01 -14.63 29.21
N ASP A 304 -2.88 -14.83 30.19
CA ASP A 304 -4.36 -14.71 30.14
C ASP A 304 -4.84 -13.30 29.78
N LEU A 305 -3.95 -12.37 29.59
CA LEU A 305 -4.10 -10.99 29.13
C LEU A 305 -4.33 -10.87 27.60
N TRP A 306 -4.95 -11.83 27.02
CA TRP A 306 -5.65 -11.64 25.75
C TRP A 306 -6.84 -10.74 26.02
N ARG A 307 -6.44 -9.55 26.32
CA ARG A 307 -7.17 -8.48 26.95
C ARG A 307 -8.44 -8.27 26.19
N THR A 308 -9.48 -8.17 26.94
CA THR A 308 -10.78 -7.68 26.59
C THR A 308 -10.71 -6.59 25.54
N ASP A 309 -9.77 -5.63 25.64
CA ASP A 309 -9.64 -4.50 24.73
C ASP A 309 -9.29 -4.87 23.30
N TYR A 310 -8.30 -5.74 23.06
CA TYR A 310 -7.96 -6.19 21.71
C TYR A 310 -9.02 -7.07 21.09
N PHE A 311 -9.59 -7.94 21.89
CA PHE A 311 -10.67 -8.82 21.46
C PHE A 311 -11.89 -8.02 21.08
N GLU A 312 -12.33 -7.11 21.94
CA GLU A 312 -13.47 -6.24 21.67
C GLU A 312 -13.24 -5.33 20.46
N ARG A 313 -12.03 -4.80 20.31
CA ARG A 313 -11.68 -3.96 19.16
C ARG A 313 -11.75 -4.73 17.83
N ILE A 314 -11.23 -5.96 17.79
CA ILE A 314 -11.36 -6.85 16.64
C ILE A 314 -12.81 -7.19 16.37
N ALA A 315 -13.55 -7.57 17.41
CA ALA A 315 -14.95 -7.95 17.31
C ALA A 315 -15.79 -6.80 16.74
N LYS A 316 -15.60 -5.58 17.24
CA LYS A 316 -16.26 -4.37 16.73
C LYS A 316 -15.93 -4.14 15.25
N THR A 317 -14.66 -4.24 14.86
CA THR A 317 -14.26 -4.05 13.46
C THR A 317 -14.86 -5.14 12.55
N ILE A 318 -15.06 -6.35 13.08
CA ILE A 318 -15.64 -7.49 12.34
C ILE A 318 -17.17 -7.40 12.26
N ASP A 319 -17.84 -6.77 13.21
CA ASP A 319 -19.31 -6.63 13.20
C ASP A 319 -19.83 -5.99 11.92
N GLY A 320 -19.08 -5.06 11.32
CA GLY A 320 -19.43 -4.42 10.06
C GLY A 320 -19.15 -5.26 8.80
N ILE A 321 -18.74 -6.54 8.92
CA ILE A 321 -18.45 -7.39 7.78
C ILE A 321 -19.74 -8.02 7.24
N ARG A 322 -19.96 -7.87 5.95
CA ARG A 322 -21.13 -8.41 5.27
C ARG A 322 -21.14 -9.95 5.24
N PRO A 323 -22.32 -10.59 5.38
CA PRO A 323 -22.44 -12.05 5.33
C PRO A 323 -21.88 -12.69 4.05
N GLU A 324 -22.02 -12.02 2.89
CA GLU A 324 -21.57 -12.51 1.59
C GLU A 324 -20.03 -12.67 1.55
N VAL A 325 -19.31 -11.79 2.24
CA VAL A 325 -17.85 -11.91 2.40
C VAL A 325 -17.51 -13.23 3.08
N MET A 326 -18.31 -13.62 4.08
CA MET A 326 -18.11 -14.83 4.85
C MET A 326 -18.31 -16.10 4.03
N ASN A 327 -19.18 -16.08 3.02
CA ASN A 327 -19.45 -17.26 2.19
C ASN A 327 -18.23 -17.73 1.40
N ARG A 328 -17.25 -16.86 1.15
CA ARG A 328 -16.01 -17.16 0.43
C ARG A 328 -14.86 -17.67 1.29
N TYR A 329 -15.05 -17.81 2.61
CA TYR A 329 -14.02 -18.30 3.52
C TYR A 329 -14.13 -19.79 3.81
N LYS A 330 -12.98 -20.40 4.15
CA LYS A 330 -12.93 -21.78 4.65
C LYS A 330 -13.71 -21.89 5.98
N ARG A 331 -14.25 -23.08 6.25
CA ARG A 331 -15.09 -23.36 7.42
C ARG A 331 -14.50 -22.83 8.75
N ASN A 332 -13.19 -23.00 8.97
CA ASN A 332 -12.54 -22.52 10.20
C ASN A 332 -12.52 -21.00 10.34
N SER A 333 -12.35 -20.25 9.23
CA SER A 333 -12.37 -18.80 9.24
C SER A 333 -13.80 -18.29 9.50
N LYS A 334 -14.80 -18.91 8.89
CA LYS A 334 -16.22 -18.62 9.16
C LYS A 334 -16.54 -18.81 10.65
N LYS A 335 -16.14 -19.95 11.22
CA LYS A 335 -16.36 -20.25 12.63
C LYS A 335 -15.69 -19.24 13.55
N MET A 336 -14.45 -18.85 13.23
CA MET A 336 -13.71 -17.87 14.02
C MET A 336 -14.40 -16.49 13.98
N VAL A 337 -14.85 -16.04 12.81
CA VAL A 337 -15.58 -14.76 12.70
C VAL A 337 -16.90 -14.83 13.46
N ALA A 338 -17.65 -15.93 13.35
CA ALA A 338 -18.87 -16.11 14.15
C ALA A 338 -18.59 -16.07 15.66
N CYS A 339 -17.50 -16.67 16.13
CA CYS A 339 -17.11 -16.57 17.53
C CYS A 339 -16.74 -15.13 17.93
N LEU A 340 -16.09 -14.36 17.04
CA LEU A 340 -15.78 -12.95 17.27
C LEU A 340 -17.04 -12.10 17.35
N GLN A 341 -17.95 -12.26 16.40
CA GLN A 341 -19.24 -11.54 16.40
C GLN A 341 -20.09 -11.85 17.64
N ASN A 342 -20.03 -13.10 18.12
CA ASN A 342 -20.73 -13.52 19.34
C ASN A 342 -19.93 -13.29 20.64
N ARG A 343 -18.78 -12.62 20.59
CA ARG A 343 -17.90 -12.37 21.74
C ARG A 343 -17.43 -13.65 22.45
N ASP A 344 -17.34 -14.77 21.72
CA ASP A 344 -16.90 -16.06 22.24
C ASP A 344 -15.37 -16.22 22.14
N LEU A 345 -14.65 -15.71 23.13
CA LEU A 345 -13.18 -15.81 23.20
C LEU A 345 -12.68 -17.26 23.22
N LYS A 346 -13.35 -18.16 23.96
CA LYS A 346 -12.97 -19.58 24.04
C LYS A 346 -13.15 -20.27 22.68
N GLY A 347 -14.20 -19.95 21.97
CA GLY A 347 -14.43 -20.42 20.60
C GLY A 347 -13.36 -19.94 19.63
N VAL A 348 -12.95 -18.68 19.72
CA VAL A 348 -11.82 -18.15 18.93
C VAL A 348 -10.52 -18.88 19.21
N GLN A 349 -10.17 -19.06 20.49
CA GLN A 349 -8.99 -19.81 20.91
C GLN A 349 -8.99 -21.26 20.38
N SER A 350 -10.15 -21.92 20.45
CA SER A 350 -10.33 -23.29 19.89
C SER A 350 -10.13 -23.31 18.37
N CYS A 351 -10.62 -22.32 17.63
CA CYS A 351 -10.42 -22.22 16.18
C CYS A 351 -8.95 -22.03 15.80
N VAL A 352 -8.19 -21.30 16.63
CA VAL A 352 -6.75 -21.09 16.42
C VAL A 352 -5.94 -22.35 16.72
N ARG A 353 -6.24 -23.04 17.82
CA ARG A 353 -5.54 -24.30 18.19
C ARG A 353 -5.72 -25.41 17.15
N ARG A 354 -6.91 -25.51 16.52
CA ARG A 354 -7.18 -26.50 15.45
C ARG A 354 -6.44 -26.23 14.13
N LYS A 355 -5.84 -25.07 13.94
CA LYS A 355 -4.94 -24.79 12.81
C LYS A 355 -3.52 -25.27 13.07
N LEU A 356 -3.23 -25.76 14.25
CA LEU A 356 -1.91 -26.17 14.74
C LEU A 356 -1.72 -27.68 14.78
N GLY A 357 -2.75 -28.47 14.60
CA GLY A 357 -2.76 -29.91 14.39
C GLY A 357 -3.31 -30.23 13.01
#